data_12d78df3dd1745fe7cd760a80c564061
#
_entry.id   12d78df3dd1745fe7cd760a80c564061
#
_cell.length_a   1.000
_cell.length_b   1.000
_cell.length_c   1.000
_cell.angle_alpha   90.00
_cell.angle_beta   90.00
_cell.angle_gamma   90.00
#
_symmetry.space_group_name_H-M   'P 1'
#
loop_
_entity.id
_entity.type
_entity.pdbx_description
1 polymer ?
#
loop_
_entity_poly.entity_id
_entity_poly.type
_entity_poly.pdbx_seq_one_letter_code
_entity_poly.pdbx_strand_id
1 'polypeptide(L)'
;MKTYQAFPVVLFALACLTACSGRSPQPKYYLLGEEQPVVVPLPGNRPAIVLHQFSLPSYLDRDSLVLRSDGSVQVVVAEYHLWAEPLNKAAPRLLEETMRPILQEKGLNLLWRDTADADLLVDVALLRLDGAPGSSAAISARWRIVDSTGVLLAQGLFTRETDAGDSHASMVRALSRLLADFGRALVQASGEACERLAAQSRDGAGKKKKER
;
A
#
# COMPACT_ATOMS: atom_id res chain seq x y z
N MET A 1 -30.22 -67.36 -19.63
CA MET A 1 -30.14 -66.13 -20.47
C MET A 1 -30.55 -64.89 -19.66
N LYS A 2 -29.65 -64.26 -18.91
CA LYS A 2 -29.92 -63.03 -18.13
C LYS A 2 -28.65 -62.15 -17.99
N THR A 3 -27.88 -61.90 -19.04
CA THR A 3 -26.59 -61.20 -18.96
C THR A 3 -26.53 -59.86 -19.74
N TYR A 4 -27.60 -59.43 -20.38
CA TYR A 4 -27.58 -58.25 -21.27
C TYR A 4 -28.06 -56.92 -20.64
N GLN A 5 -28.58 -56.90 -19.40
CA GLN A 5 -29.10 -55.68 -18.78
C GLN A 5 -28.05 -54.89 -17.98
N ALA A 6 -26.90 -55.46 -17.64
CA ALA A 6 -25.87 -54.79 -16.87
C ALA A 6 -24.95 -53.85 -17.71
N PHE A 7 -24.86 -54.10 -19.03
CA PHE A 7 -23.97 -53.35 -19.92
C PHE A 7 -24.31 -51.86 -20.06
N PRO A 8 -25.59 -51.44 -20.22
CA PRO A 8 -25.92 -50.01 -20.32
C PRO A 8 -25.73 -49.28 -19.00
N VAL A 9 -25.90 -49.93 -17.85
CA VAL A 9 -25.70 -49.32 -16.53
C VAL A 9 -24.21 -49.05 -16.26
N VAL A 10 -23.33 -49.97 -16.63
CA VAL A 10 -21.88 -49.81 -16.49
C VAL A 10 -21.36 -48.73 -17.44
N LEU A 11 -21.87 -48.64 -18.67
CA LEU A 11 -21.49 -47.61 -19.62
C LEU A 11 -21.94 -46.21 -19.16
N PHE A 12 -23.12 -46.09 -18.57
CA PHE A 12 -23.64 -44.85 -18.00
C PHE A 12 -22.85 -44.42 -16.76
N ALA A 13 -22.47 -45.33 -15.89
CA ALA A 13 -21.63 -45.08 -14.74
C ALA A 13 -20.21 -44.62 -15.14
N LEU A 14 -19.64 -45.21 -16.20
CA LEU A 14 -18.33 -44.81 -16.74
C LEU A 14 -18.37 -43.41 -17.38
N ALA A 15 -19.47 -43.04 -18.04
CA ALA A 15 -19.67 -41.71 -18.63
C ALA A 15 -19.83 -40.63 -17.56
N CYS A 16 -20.40 -40.92 -16.38
CA CYS A 16 -20.50 -39.98 -15.26
C CYS A 16 -19.14 -39.70 -14.59
N LEU A 17 -18.19 -40.62 -14.63
CA LEU A 17 -16.85 -40.46 -14.06
C LEU A 17 -15.96 -39.49 -14.88
N THR A 18 -16.23 -39.32 -16.17
CA THR A 18 -15.46 -38.38 -17.02
C THR A 18 -15.96 -36.92 -16.97
N ALA A 19 -17.14 -36.69 -16.40
CA ALA A 19 -17.75 -35.36 -16.36
C ALA A 19 -17.12 -34.39 -15.32
N CYS A 20 -16.26 -34.85 -14.41
CA CYS A 20 -15.66 -34.03 -13.34
C CYS A 20 -14.27 -33.50 -13.67
N SER A 21 -13.83 -33.49 -14.93
CA SER A 21 -12.53 -32.89 -15.30
C SER A 21 -12.63 -31.38 -15.51
N GLY A 22 -13.27 -30.66 -14.57
CA GLY A 22 -13.28 -29.23 -14.50
C GLY A 22 -11.87 -28.73 -14.16
N ARG A 23 -11.18 -28.11 -15.13
CA ARG A 23 -9.88 -27.48 -14.91
C ARG A 23 -10.11 -26.18 -14.18
N SER A 24 -9.77 -26.10 -12.90
CA SER A 24 -9.82 -24.85 -12.16
C SER A 24 -8.96 -23.80 -12.85
N PRO A 25 -9.43 -22.55 -12.99
CA PRO A 25 -8.62 -21.46 -13.53
C PRO A 25 -7.32 -21.33 -12.74
N GLN A 26 -6.22 -21.08 -13.45
CA GLN A 26 -4.94 -20.83 -12.77
C GLN A 26 -4.97 -19.45 -12.10
N PRO A 27 -4.51 -19.31 -10.86
CA PRO A 27 -4.41 -18.02 -10.20
C PRO A 27 -3.41 -17.12 -10.90
N LYS A 28 -3.74 -15.83 -10.96
CA LYS A 28 -2.88 -14.76 -11.48
C LYS A 28 -2.39 -13.92 -10.32
N TYR A 29 -1.09 -13.67 -10.29
CA TYR A 29 -0.44 -12.89 -9.24
C TYR A 29 -0.10 -11.48 -9.73
N TYR A 30 -0.25 -10.50 -8.86
CA TYR A 30 -0.04 -9.08 -9.14
C TYR A 30 0.90 -8.47 -8.11
N LEU A 31 1.85 -7.68 -8.57
CA LEU A 31 2.75 -6.88 -7.74
C LEU A 31 2.22 -5.44 -7.63
N LEU A 32 2.25 -4.91 -6.42
CA LEU A 32 2.01 -3.50 -6.18
C LEU A 32 3.34 -2.75 -6.38
N GLY A 33 3.31 -1.73 -7.24
CA GLY A 33 4.49 -0.94 -7.61
C GLY A 33 4.99 -1.22 -9.02
N GLU A 34 5.93 -0.40 -9.45
CA GLU A 34 6.72 -0.55 -10.67
C GLU A 34 8.18 -0.66 -10.26
N GLU A 35 9.04 -1.19 -11.13
CA GLU A 35 10.48 -1.20 -10.88
C GLU A 35 10.99 0.23 -10.65
N GLN A 36 11.53 0.47 -9.47
CA GLN A 36 12.13 1.76 -9.10
C GLN A 36 13.64 1.61 -9.04
N PRO A 37 14.41 2.66 -9.42
CA PRO A 37 15.86 2.63 -9.26
C PRO A 37 16.23 2.49 -7.78
N VAL A 38 17.19 1.64 -7.48
CA VAL A 38 17.74 1.50 -6.13
C VAL A 38 18.47 2.79 -5.76
N VAL A 39 17.98 3.48 -4.74
CA VAL A 39 18.60 4.71 -4.24
C VAL A 39 19.27 4.41 -2.90
N VAL A 40 20.58 4.64 -2.84
CA VAL A 40 21.39 4.41 -1.64
C VAL A 40 21.27 5.63 -0.71
N PRO A 41 21.16 5.44 0.62
CA PRO A 41 21.14 6.56 1.57
C PRO A 41 22.39 7.44 1.42
N LEU A 42 22.20 8.77 1.44
CA LEU A 42 23.31 9.72 1.38
C LEU A 42 23.99 9.80 2.75
N PRO A 43 25.35 9.80 2.80
CA PRO A 43 26.07 10.00 4.05
C PRO A 43 25.92 11.45 4.57
N GLY A 44 25.99 11.63 5.89
CA GLY A 44 26.00 12.93 6.55
C GLY A 44 24.89 13.07 7.59
N ASN A 45 25.05 14.08 8.48
CA ASN A 45 24.06 14.41 9.50
C ASN A 45 22.91 15.21 8.87
N ARG A 46 21.89 14.51 8.39
CA ARG A 46 20.70 15.06 7.73
C ARG A 46 19.48 14.67 8.53
N PRO A 47 18.43 15.52 8.58
CA PRO A 47 17.19 15.15 9.23
C PRO A 47 16.68 13.81 8.70
N ALA A 48 16.34 12.92 9.62
CA ALA A 48 15.99 11.55 9.34
C ALA A 48 14.50 11.30 9.59
N ILE A 49 13.87 10.62 8.65
CA ILE A 49 12.44 10.28 8.66
C ILE A 49 12.31 8.77 8.68
N VAL A 50 11.34 8.24 9.41
CA VAL A 50 10.99 6.83 9.43
C VAL A 50 9.50 6.66 9.17
N LEU A 51 9.14 5.73 8.28
CA LEU A 51 7.77 5.20 8.20
C LEU A 51 7.58 4.24 9.39
N HIS A 52 7.09 4.79 10.52
CA HIS A 52 7.09 4.11 11.81
C HIS A 52 5.97 3.09 11.92
N GLN A 53 4.72 3.50 11.66
CA GLN A 53 3.56 2.61 11.70
C GLN A 53 2.81 2.63 10.38
N PHE A 54 2.43 1.44 9.92
CA PHE A 54 1.55 1.27 8.79
C PHE A 54 0.46 0.26 9.15
N SER A 55 -0.79 0.65 8.96
CA SER A 55 -1.94 -0.21 9.18
C SER A 55 -2.91 -0.16 8.02
N LEU A 56 -3.66 -1.24 7.83
CA LEU A 56 -4.71 -1.34 6.82
C LEU A 56 -5.95 -2.05 7.41
N PRO A 57 -7.14 -1.84 6.85
CA PRO A 57 -8.34 -2.52 7.30
C PRO A 57 -8.26 -4.03 7.06
N SER A 58 -8.83 -4.83 7.93
CA SER A 58 -8.80 -6.29 7.84
C SER A 58 -9.39 -6.86 6.54
N TYR A 59 -10.32 -6.14 5.89
CA TYR A 59 -10.87 -6.58 4.60
C TYR A 59 -9.85 -6.52 3.46
N LEU A 60 -8.80 -5.70 3.58
CA LEU A 60 -7.67 -5.62 2.64
C LEU A 60 -6.50 -6.55 3.03
N ASP A 61 -6.43 -7.02 4.28
CA ASP A 61 -5.36 -7.89 4.77
C ASP A 61 -5.62 -9.35 4.36
N ARG A 62 -5.47 -9.61 3.07
CA ARG A 62 -5.67 -10.92 2.45
C ARG A 62 -4.86 -11.07 1.17
N ASP A 63 -4.68 -12.31 0.73
CA ASP A 63 -3.91 -12.61 -0.48
C ASP A 63 -4.66 -12.24 -1.77
N SER A 64 -5.99 -12.26 -1.75
CA SER A 64 -6.81 -11.97 -2.93
C SER A 64 -7.02 -10.47 -3.14
N LEU A 65 -7.10 -10.04 -4.41
CA LEU A 65 -7.57 -8.71 -4.74
C LEU A 65 -9.00 -8.50 -4.23
N VAL A 66 -9.23 -7.34 -3.63
CA VAL A 66 -10.57 -6.90 -3.23
C VAL A 66 -11.08 -5.92 -4.27
N LEU A 67 -12.23 -6.24 -4.85
CA LEU A 67 -12.88 -5.43 -5.87
C LEU A 67 -14.04 -4.66 -5.26
N ARG A 68 -14.14 -3.39 -5.59
CA ARG A 68 -15.28 -2.54 -5.25
C ARG A 68 -15.56 -1.56 -6.36
N SER A 69 -16.77 -1.62 -6.93
CA SER A 69 -17.25 -0.65 -7.91
C SER A 69 -17.66 0.66 -7.24
N ASP A 70 -17.71 1.73 -8.02
CA ASP A 70 -18.09 3.07 -7.56
C ASP A 70 -19.43 3.08 -6.85
N GLY A 71 -19.49 3.80 -5.73
CA GLY A 71 -20.69 3.94 -4.92
C GLY A 71 -21.16 2.65 -4.22
N SER A 72 -20.48 1.51 -4.42
CA SER A 72 -20.85 0.24 -3.80
C SER A 72 -20.38 0.16 -2.36
N VAL A 73 -21.23 -0.36 -1.48
CA VAL A 73 -20.86 -0.82 -0.13
C VAL A 73 -20.42 -2.28 -0.12
N GLN A 74 -20.69 -3.01 -1.22
CA GLN A 74 -20.32 -4.40 -1.37
C GLN A 74 -18.90 -4.52 -1.93
N VAL A 75 -18.11 -5.40 -1.35
CA VAL A 75 -16.80 -5.82 -1.86
C VAL A 75 -16.88 -7.25 -2.37
N VAL A 76 -16.13 -7.53 -3.42
CA VAL A 76 -16.00 -8.86 -4.01
C VAL A 76 -14.54 -9.30 -3.87
N VAL A 77 -14.33 -10.53 -3.40
CA VAL A 77 -13.01 -11.15 -3.33
C VAL A 77 -12.73 -11.87 -4.65
N ALA A 78 -11.67 -11.51 -5.33
CA ALA A 78 -11.30 -12.12 -6.61
C ALA A 78 -10.51 -13.42 -6.37
N GLU A 79 -11.18 -14.57 -6.41
CA GLU A 79 -10.61 -15.88 -6.03
C GLU A 79 -9.34 -16.28 -6.81
N TYR A 80 -9.22 -15.87 -8.08
CA TYR A 80 -8.10 -16.25 -8.97
C TYR A 80 -7.16 -15.07 -9.29
N HIS A 81 -7.30 -13.95 -8.57
CA HIS A 81 -6.46 -12.77 -8.73
C HIS A 81 -5.87 -12.40 -7.37
N LEU A 82 -4.60 -12.70 -7.20
CA LEU A 82 -3.91 -12.65 -5.92
C LEU A 82 -2.80 -11.61 -5.92
N TRP A 83 -2.53 -11.02 -4.77
CA TRP A 83 -1.29 -10.30 -4.54
C TRP A 83 -0.11 -11.27 -4.55
N ALA A 84 0.99 -10.92 -5.20
CA ALA A 84 2.23 -11.71 -5.17
C ALA A 84 2.99 -11.53 -3.85
N GLU A 85 2.69 -10.46 -3.12
CA GLU A 85 3.22 -10.13 -1.79
C GLU A 85 2.06 -9.59 -0.94
N PRO A 86 1.95 -9.95 0.36
CA PRO A 86 0.91 -9.42 1.24
C PRO A 86 0.86 -7.90 1.22
N LEU A 87 -0.33 -7.31 1.09
CA LEU A 87 -0.52 -5.87 0.92
C LEU A 87 0.04 -5.05 2.08
N ASN A 88 0.04 -5.60 3.31
CA ASN A 88 0.65 -5.01 4.51
C ASN A 88 2.20 -4.92 4.44
N LYS A 89 2.82 -5.55 3.44
CA LYS A 89 4.26 -5.45 3.11
C LYS A 89 4.48 -4.64 1.85
N ALA A 90 3.71 -4.92 0.80
CA ALA A 90 3.85 -4.26 -0.50
C ALA A 90 3.57 -2.75 -0.43
N ALA A 91 2.52 -2.33 0.30
CA ALA A 91 2.14 -0.93 0.35
C ALA A 91 3.17 -0.04 1.08
N PRO A 92 3.65 -0.34 2.30
CA PRO A 92 4.71 0.45 2.92
C PRO A 92 6.02 0.43 2.12
N ARG A 93 6.39 -0.71 1.52
CA ARG A 93 7.55 -0.80 0.62
C ARG A 93 7.45 0.19 -0.55
N LEU A 94 6.31 0.22 -1.25
CA LEU A 94 6.09 1.16 -2.37
C LEU A 94 6.11 2.62 -1.90
N LEU A 95 5.56 2.94 -0.73
CA LEU A 95 5.67 4.28 -0.14
C LEU A 95 7.12 4.67 0.08
N GLU A 96 7.92 3.81 0.73
CA GLU A 96 9.34 4.06 0.98
C GLU A 96 10.14 4.22 -0.33
N GLU A 97 9.91 3.35 -1.32
CA GLU A 97 10.53 3.42 -2.64
C GLU A 97 10.22 4.74 -3.36
N THR A 98 8.98 5.21 -3.25
CA THR A 98 8.55 6.49 -3.83
C THR A 98 9.12 7.69 -3.08
N MET A 99 9.11 7.65 -1.75
CA MET A 99 9.53 8.78 -0.91
C MET A 99 11.05 8.98 -0.92
N ARG A 100 11.82 7.90 -0.91
CA ARG A 100 13.28 7.93 -0.74
C ARG A 100 14.00 8.86 -1.71
N PRO A 101 13.86 8.74 -3.04
CA PRO A 101 14.58 9.60 -3.98
C PRO A 101 14.23 11.08 -3.79
N ILE A 102 12.94 11.38 -3.59
CA ILE A 102 12.46 12.76 -3.45
C ILE A 102 12.93 13.40 -2.14
N LEU A 103 12.93 12.64 -1.04
CA LEU A 103 13.48 13.10 0.23
C LEU A 103 14.97 13.39 0.13
N GLN A 104 15.73 12.55 -0.57
CA GLN A 104 17.16 12.76 -0.77
C GLN A 104 17.47 14.03 -1.56
N GLU A 105 16.71 14.32 -2.61
CA GLU A 105 16.79 15.58 -3.36
C GLU A 105 16.56 16.81 -2.45
N LYS A 106 15.68 16.67 -1.45
CA LYS A 106 15.40 17.70 -0.43
C LYS A 106 16.40 17.73 0.72
N GLY A 107 17.45 16.91 0.69
CA GLY A 107 18.45 16.81 1.74
C GLY A 107 17.96 16.11 3.02
N LEU A 108 16.94 15.26 2.91
CA LEU A 108 16.37 14.48 4.00
C LEU A 108 16.71 12.98 3.79
N ASN A 109 16.85 12.22 4.87
CA ASN A 109 17.05 10.78 4.80
C ASN A 109 15.79 10.02 5.20
N LEU A 110 15.47 8.93 4.47
CA LEU A 110 14.50 7.95 4.89
C LEU A 110 15.23 6.73 5.46
N LEU A 111 15.12 6.53 6.77
CA LEU A 111 15.73 5.40 7.47
C LEU A 111 14.85 4.16 7.38
N TRP A 112 15.48 3.00 7.47
CA TRP A 112 14.81 1.71 7.49
C TRP A 112 14.51 1.31 8.94
N ARG A 113 13.27 1.55 9.43
CA ARG A 113 12.74 1.07 10.73
C ARG A 113 13.56 1.41 11.99
N ASP A 114 14.66 2.11 11.87
CA ASP A 114 15.42 2.56 13.03
C ASP A 114 14.84 3.90 13.51
N THR A 115 14.16 3.86 14.66
CA THR A 115 13.54 5.05 15.25
C THR A 115 14.49 5.80 16.19
N ALA A 116 15.61 5.20 16.58
CA ALA A 116 16.54 5.80 17.56
C ALA A 116 17.19 7.08 17.00
N ASP A 117 17.48 7.09 15.70
CA ASP A 117 18.12 8.22 15.00
C ASP A 117 17.12 9.02 14.15
N ALA A 118 15.82 8.80 14.32
CA ALA A 118 14.81 9.50 13.55
C ALA A 118 14.39 10.82 14.19
N ASP A 119 14.43 11.90 13.41
CA ASP A 119 13.88 13.21 13.82
C ASP A 119 12.36 13.25 13.68
N LEU A 120 11.82 12.57 12.66
CA LEU A 120 10.40 12.49 12.34
C LEU A 120 9.92 11.05 12.21
N LEU A 121 8.78 10.76 12.82
CA LEU A 121 8.06 9.49 12.70
C LEU A 121 6.76 9.72 11.93
N VAL A 122 6.58 8.97 10.86
CA VAL A 122 5.39 9.02 9.99
C VAL A 122 4.54 7.78 10.26
N ASP A 123 3.32 7.99 10.75
CA ASP A 123 2.32 6.94 10.91
C ASP A 123 1.26 7.05 9.83
N VAL A 124 0.91 5.93 9.23
CA VAL A 124 -0.08 5.80 8.16
C VAL A 124 -1.13 4.76 8.53
N ALA A 125 -2.39 5.16 8.44
CA ALA A 125 -3.54 4.26 8.47
C ALA A 125 -4.23 4.29 7.11
N LEU A 126 -4.02 3.27 6.29
CA LEU A 126 -4.74 3.07 5.05
C LEU A 126 -6.20 2.74 5.38
N LEU A 127 -7.15 3.48 4.82
CA LEU A 127 -8.58 3.30 5.05
C LEU A 127 -9.25 2.61 3.86
N ARG A 128 -8.73 2.88 2.65
CA ARG A 128 -9.21 2.34 1.39
C ARG A 128 -8.05 2.19 0.41
N LEU A 129 -7.97 1.05 -0.25
CA LEU A 129 -7.13 0.81 -1.43
C LEU A 129 -7.78 -0.31 -2.25
N ASP A 130 -8.76 0.04 -3.05
CA ASP A 130 -9.56 -0.88 -3.82
C ASP A 130 -10.10 -0.22 -5.10
N GLY A 131 -10.71 -1.00 -5.95
CA GLY A 131 -11.33 -0.59 -7.21
C GLY A 131 -11.90 -1.79 -7.94
N ALA A 132 -12.41 -1.60 -9.15
CA ALA A 132 -12.86 -2.69 -10.00
C ALA A 132 -12.53 -2.39 -11.47
N PRO A 133 -12.19 -3.42 -12.28
CA PRO A 133 -12.06 -3.25 -13.73
C PRO A 133 -13.33 -2.64 -14.33
N GLY A 134 -13.17 -1.68 -15.24
CA GLY A 134 -14.29 -0.94 -15.86
C GLY A 134 -14.96 0.09 -14.93
N SER A 135 -14.36 0.38 -13.78
CA SER A 135 -14.84 1.35 -12.79
C SER A 135 -13.65 2.21 -12.31
N SER A 136 -13.68 2.74 -11.10
CA SER A 136 -12.57 3.48 -10.53
C SER A 136 -11.67 2.63 -9.63
N ALA A 137 -10.47 3.13 -9.41
CA ALA A 137 -9.56 2.75 -8.35
C ALA A 137 -9.42 3.92 -7.37
N ALA A 138 -9.44 3.65 -6.06
CA ALA A 138 -9.43 4.67 -5.05
C ALA A 138 -8.49 4.36 -3.88
N ILE A 139 -7.91 5.43 -3.33
CA ILE A 139 -7.17 5.41 -2.07
C ILE A 139 -7.79 6.37 -1.08
N SER A 140 -7.81 5.99 0.19
CA SER A 140 -8.01 6.88 1.32
C SER A 140 -7.06 6.48 2.43
N ALA A 141 -6.29 7.43 2.94
CA ALA A 141 -5.28 7.18 3.97
C ALA A 141 -5.24 8.34 4.96
N ARG A 142 -5.27 8.02 6.24
CA ARG A 142 -5.00 8.96 7.32
C ARG A 142 -3.52 8.88 7.68
N TRP A 143 -2.91 10.01 7.95
CA TRP A 143 -1.51 10.08 8.31
C TRP A 143 -1.25 11.10 9.38
N ARG A 144 -0.18 10.91 10.13
CA ARG A 144 0.36 11.89 11.07
C ARG A 144 1.88 11.84 11.10
N ILE A 145 2.49 12.97 11.41
CA ILE A 145 3.93 13.14 11.58
C ILE A 145 4.16 13.67 12.97
N VAL A 146 4.97 12.98 13.74
CA VAL A 146 5.40 13.39 15.08
C VAL A 146 6.92 13.51 15.11
N ASP A 147 7.44 14.31 16.05
CA ASP A 147 8.87 14.33 16.33
C ASP A 147 9.31 13.13 17.18
N SER A 148 10.61 13.01 17.43
CA SER A 148 11.20 11.94 18.26
C SER A 148 10.69 11.94 19.71
N THR A 149 10.06 13.01 20.18
CA THR A 149 9.45 13.12 21.52
C THR A 149 7.95 12.80 21.53
N GLY A 150 7.36 12.55 20.35
CA GLY A 150 5.94 12.27 20.18
C GLY A 150 5.05 13.50 19.99
N VAL A 151 5.63 14.70 19.84
CA VAL A 151 4.87 15.92 19.57
C VAL A 151 4.35 15.91 18.15
N LEU A 152 3.05 16.15 17.98
CA LEU A 152 2.39 16.21 16.68
C LEU A 152 2.83 17.45 15.90
N LEU A 153 3.42 17.25 14.73
CA LEU A 153 3.85 18.33 13.83
C LEU A 153 2.89 18.55 12.66
N ALA A 154 2.34 17.46 12.12
CA ALA A 154 1.38 17.51 11.02
C ALA A 154 0.49 16.25 11.02
N GLN A 155 -0.71 16.39 10.46
CA GLN A 155 -1.61 15.27 10.20
C GLN A 155 -2.58 15.60 9.07
N GLY A 156 -3.15 14.59 8.44
CA GLY A 156 -4.12 14.81 7.38
C GLY A 156 -4.83 13.54 6.91
N LEU A 157 -5.72 13.75 5.96
CA LEU A 157 -6.41 12.73 5.21
C LEU A 157 -6.05 12.93 3.72
N PHE A 158 -5.57 11.87 3.09
CA PHE A 158 -5.35 11.82 1.64
C PHE A 158 -6.45 10.97 1.03
N THR A 159 -7.17 11.51 0.07
CA THR A 159 -8.19 10.78 -0.69
C THR A 159 -8.04 11.13 -2.16
N ARG A 160 -7.97 10.12 -3.01
CA ARG A 160 -7.90 10.26 -4.46
C ARG A 160 -8.53 9.08 -5.17
N GLU A 161 -9.05 9.33 -6.34
CA GLU A 161 -9.68 8.35 -7.22
C GLU A 161 -9.22 8.56 -8.66
N THR A 162 -9.15 7.48 -9.44
CA THR A 162 -8.76 7.49 -10.85
C THR A 162 -9.43 6.33 -11.57
N ASP A 163 -9.45 6.36 -12.89
CA ASP A 163 -9.88 5.25 -13.73
C ASP A 163 -9.04 3.98 -13.44
N ALA A 164 -9.71 2.86 -13.21
CA ALA A 164 -9.07 1.55 -12.99
C ALA A 164 -8.67 0.86 -14.30
N GLY A 165 -9.21 1.30 -15.44
CA GLY A 165 -9.11 0.59 -16.72
C GLY A 165 -9.87 -0.73 -16.72
N ASP A 166 -9.83 -1.46 -17.84
CA ASP A 166 -10.72 -2.60 -18.12
C ASP A 166 -10.23 -3.95 -17.61
N SER A 167 -9.10 -4.00 -16.91
CA SER A 167 -8.49 -5.27 -16.44
C SER A 167 -7.98 -5.18 -15.00
N HIS A 168 -7.85 -6.33 -14.33
CA HIS A 168 -7.22 -6.39 -13.00
C HIS A 168 -5.79 -5.83 -13.03
N ALA A 169 -5.04 -6.05 -14.12
CA ALA A 169 -3.68 -5.52 -14.25
C ALA A 169 -3.66 -3.99 -14.38
N SER A 170 -4.60 -3.38 -15.14
CA SER A 170 -4.72 -1.91 -15.21
C SER A 170 -5.18 -1.32 -13.87
N MET A 171 -6.12 -1.97 -13.19
CA MET A 171 -6.56 -1.58 -11.85
C MET A 171 -5.38 -1.58 -10.85
N VAL A 172 -4.56 -2.65 -10.82
CA VAL A 172 -3.40 -2.71 -9.92
C VAL A 172 -2.38 -1.61 -10.24
N ARG A 173 -2.14 -1.30 -11.53
CA ARG A 173 -1.31 -0.14 -11.91
C ARG A 173 -1.91 1.19 -11.45
N ALA A 174 -3.23 1.34 -11.51
CA ALA A 174 -3.91 2.53 -11.01
C ALA A 174 -3.75 2.66 -9.48
N LEU A 175 -3.94 1.58 -8.72
CA LEU A 175 -3.71 1.54 -7.27
C LEU A 175 -2.25 1.86 -6.91
N SER A 176 -1.28 1.34 -7.69
CA SER A 176 0.15 1.64 -7.50
C SER A 176 0.43 3.14 -7.69
N ARG A 177 -0.11 3.76 -8.75
CA ARG A 177 0.02 5.20 -8.98
C ARG A 177 -0.59 6.04 -7.86
N LEU A 178 -1.79 5.67 -7.39
CA LEU A 178 -2.46 6.36 -6.29
C LEU A 178 -1.64 6.30 -4.99
N LEU A 179 -1.05 5.15 -4.70
CA LEU A 179 -0.18 4.99 -3.53
C LEU A 179 1.13 5.79 -3.67
N ALA A 180 1.71 5.83 -4.87
CA ALA A 180 2.87 6.68 -5.15
C ALA A 180 2.53 8.19 -5.04
N ASP A 181 1.32 8.62 -5.48
CA ASP A 181 0.84 10.00 -5.28
C ASP A 181 0.73 10.34 -3.79
N PHE A 182 0.24 9.41 -2.99
CA PHE A 182 0.21 9.55 -1.55
C PHE A 182 1.62 9.66 -0.95
N GLY A 183 2.58 8.85 -1.40
CA GLY A 183 3.99 8.95 -1.01
C GLY A 183 4.57 10.33 -1.30
N ARG A 184 4.27 10.91 -2.48
CA ARG A 184 4.67 12.29 -2.82
C ARG A 184 4.06 13.34 -1.88
N ALA A 185 2.79 13.18 -1.49
CA ALA A 185 2.15 14.06 -0.53
C ALA A 185 2.78 13.94 0.87
N LEU A 186 3.15 12.73 1.31
CA LEU A 186 3.87 12.53 2.56
C LEU A 186 5.25 13.20 2.56
N VAL A 187 5.99 13.17 1.44
CA VAL A 187 7.27 13.89 1.30
C VAL A 187 7.08 15.38 1.49
N GLN A 188 6.07 15.98 0.88
CA GLN A 188 5.79 17.40 1.05
C GLN A 188 5.48 17.73 2.51
N ALA A 189 4.58 16.98 3.14
CA ALA A 189 4.21 17.17 4.54
C ALA A 189 5.40 16.97 5.48
N SER A 190 6.29 16.03 5.19
CA SER A 190 7.51 15.78 5.97
C SER A 190 8.50 16.93 5.86
N GLY A 191 8.66 17.54 4.68
CA GLY A 191 9.49 18.74 4.49
C GLY A 191 8.99 19.91 5.35
N GLU A 192 7.68 20.19 5.31
CA GLU A 192 7.05 21.24 6.11
C GLU A 192 7.18 20.95 7.63
N ALA A 193 7.09 19.68 8.04
CA ALA A 193 7.27 19.29 9.44
C ALA A 193 8.73 19.50 9.91
N CYS A 194 9.73 19.19 9.07
CA CYS A 194 11.14 19.49 9.36
C CYS A 194 11.39 20.98 9.55
N GLU A 195 10.81 21.84 8.71
CA GLU A 195 10.94 23.29 8.84
C GLU A 195 10.35 23.79 10.16
N ARG A 196 9.17 23.28 10.57
CA ARG A 196 8.54 23.60 11.85
C ARG A 196 9.40 23.17 13.03
N LEU A 197 9.97 21.97 13.00
CA LEU A 197 10.87 21.46 14.03
C LEU A 197 12.11 22.33 14.17
N ALA A 198 12.72 22.75 13.05
CA ALA A 198 13.87 23.63 13.03
C ALA A 198 13.55 25.04 13.59
N ALA A 199 12.37 25.59 13.31
CA ALA A 199 11.92 26.88 13.86
C ALA A 199 11.73 26.80 15.37
N GLN A 200 11.07 25.76 15.89
CA GLN A 200 10.88 25.54 17.33
C GLN A 200 12.21 25.43 18.09
N SER A 201 13.19 24.74 17.51
CA SER A 201 14.53 24.60 18.10
C SER A 201 15.27 25.94 18.21
N ARG A 202 15.10 26.85 17.25
CA ARG A 202 15.70 28.20 17.26
C ARG A 202 15.07 29.10 18.32
N ASP A 203 13.74 29.05 18.46
CA ASP A 203 13.01 29.86 19.46
C ASP A 203 13.34 29.41 20.90
N GLY A 204 13.46 28.08 21.12
CA GLY A 204 13.87 27.52 22.40
C GLY A 204 15.31 27.93 22.82
N ALA A 205 16.23 27.97 21.85
CA ALA A 205 17.62 28.41 22.09
C ALA A 205 17.71 29.93 22.38
N GLY A 206 16.86 30.73 21.70
CA GLY A 206 16.78 32.18 21.92
C GLY A 206 16.25 32.57 23.30
N LYS A 207 15.27 31.86 23.86
CA LYS A 207 14.75 32.07 25.22
C LYS A 207 15.78 31.74 26.30
N LYS A 208 16.50 30.60 26.19
CA LYS A 208 17.55 30.23 27.15
C LYS A 208 18.72 31.24 27.22
N LYS A 209 19.01 31.98 26.13
CA LYS A 209 20.07 32.97 26.07
C LYS A 209 19.66 34.32 26.70
N LYS A 210 18.35 34.58 26.86
CA LYS A 210 17.80 35.80 27.41
C LYS A 210 17.58 35.72 28.92
N GLU A 211 17.59 34.49 29.48
CA GLU A 211 17.43 34.22 30.92
C GLU A 211 18.77 34.00 31.67
N ARG A 212 19.92 34.10 30.97
CA ARG A 212 21.28 34.12 31.54
C ARG A 212 21.88 35.51 31.46
#